data_426431544f8f5846581786c86a649c00
#
_entry.id   426431544f8f5846581786c86a649c00
#
_cell.length_a   1.000
_cell.length_b   1.000
_cell.length_c   1.000
_cell.angle_alpha   90.00
_cell.angle_beta   90.00
_cell.angle_gamma   90.00
#
_symmetry.space_group_name_H-M   'P 1'
#
loop_
_entity.id
_entity.type
_entity.pdbx_description
1 polymer ?
#
loop_
_entity_poly.entity_id
_entity_poly.type
_entity_poly.pdbx_seq_one_letter_code
_entity_poly.pdbx_strand_id
1 'polypeptide(L)'
;MLIRNAKITEGYEIEALVKLCAEDSEGMMITVEEANGISQHILRGHTMSMIVEVNDKIVGVVTGTMGMTESTAHNLELAMCIDPNFRGYGIGTELLRTFVNEYSYMNLFADVSESNSVIIKLLQGLNFKEVGRVPKAIKEKTGYKDKLTLFYYG
;
A
#
# COMPACT_ATOMS: atom_id res chain seq x y z
N MET A 1 6.93 -18.89 0.73
CA MET A 1 6.61 -17.46 0.81
C MET A 1 7.50 -16.81 1.85
N LEU A 2 8.19 -15.76 1.47
CA LEU A 2 9.08 -15.01 2.35
C LEU A 2 8.68 -13.54 2.38
N ILE A 3 8.43 -13.00 3.56
CA ILE A 3 8.16 -11.56 3.76
C ILE A 3 9.39 -10.95 4.41
N ARG A 4 9.91 -9.89 3.81
CA ARG A 4 11.12 -9.19 4.29
C ARG A 4 11.13 -7.74 3.86
N ASN A 5 12.04 -6.97 4.44
CA ASN A 5 12.28 -5.61 4.00
C ASN A 5 12.81 -5.59 2.56
N ALA A 6 12.39 -4.60 1.78
CA ALA A 6 12.93 -4.37 0.45
C ALA A 6 14.38 -3.91 0.53
N LYS A 7 15.20 -4.35 -0.43
CA LYS A 7 16.57 -3.87 -0.59
C LYS A 7 16.58 -2.65 -1.52
N ILE A 8 17.49 -1.72 -1.30
CA ILE A 8 17.67 -0.53 -2.14
C ILE A 8 17.84 -0.91 -3.62
N THR A 9 18.50 -2.02 -3.89
CA THR A 9 18.76 -2.51 -5.26
C THR A 9 17.52 -3.04 -5.95
N GLU A 10 16.40 -3.21 -5.25
CA GLU A 10 15.16 -3.80 -5.78
C GLU A 10 14.15 -2.75 -6.27
N GLY A 11 14.49 -1.48 -6.25
CA GLY A 11 13.58 -0.39 -6.61
C GLY A 11 12.93 -0.55 -7.99
N TYR A 12 13.71 -0.95 -9.00
CA TYR A 12 13.19 -1.13 -10.36
C TYR A 12 12.23 -2.34 -10.45
N GLU A 13 12.54 -3.43 -9.75
CA GLU A 13 11.69 -4.62 -9.72
C GLU A 13 10.35 -4.31 -9.04
N ILE A 14 10.39 -3.57 -7.93
CA ILE A 14 9.18 -3.12 -7.22
C ILE A 14 8.37 -2.17 -8.11
N GLU A 15 9.03 -1.23 -8.79
CA GLU A 15 8.36 -0.31 -9.71
C GLU A 15 7.64 -1.04 -10.84
N ALA A 16 8.28 -2.07 -11.40
CA ALA A 16 7.65 -2.91 -12.43
C ALA A 16 6.41 -3.64 -11.90
N LEU A 17 6.46 -4.17 -10.69
CA LEU A 17 5.32 -4.79 -10.03
C LEU A 17 4.17 -3.80 -9.82
N VAL A 18 4.47 -2.60 -9.33
CA VAL A 18 3.47 -1.58 -9.07
C VAL A 18 2.81 -1.12 -10.37
N LYS A 19 3.57 -0.96 -11.46
CA LYS A 19 3.03 -0.64 -12.77
C LYS A 19 2.11 -1.73 -13.30
N LEU A 20 2.50 -3.00 -13.15
CA LEU A 20 1.65 -4.13 -13.52
C LEU A 20 0.32 -4.09 -12.75
N CYS A 21 0.36 -3.83 -11.45
CA CYS A 21 -0.84 -3.73 -10.62
C CYS A 21 -1.70 -2.52 -10.98
N ALA A 22 -1.09 -1.40 -11.39
CA ALA A 22 -1.81 -0.18 -11.75
C ALA A 22 -2.67 -0.33 -13.02
N GLU A 23 -2.29 -1.24 -13.92
CA GLU A 23 -3.08 -1.58 -15.10
C GLU A 23 -4.37 -2.34 -14.73
N ASP A 24 -4.35 -3.04 -13.61
CA ASP A 24 -5.47 -3.76 -13.03
C ASP A 24 -5.90 -3.03 -11.77
N SER A 25 -6.97 -2.25 -11.84
CA SER A 25 -7.41 -1.35 -10.77
C SER A 25 -7.94 -2.04 -9.51
N GLU A 26 -8.11 -3.37 -9.52
CA GLU A 26 -8.58 -4.10 -8.34
C GLU A 26 -7.47 -4.29 -7.31
N GLY A 27 -7.75 -3.91 -6.06
CA GLY A 27 -6.83 -4.14 -4.94
C GLY A 27 -5.64 -3.21 -4.87
N MET A 28 -5.65 -2.10 -5.60
CA MET A 28 -4.56 -1.12 -5.62
C MET A 28 -4.83 0.08 -4.73
N MET A 29 -3.78 0.50 -4.01
CA MET A 29 -3.75 1.78 -3.29
C MET A 29 -2.74 2.76 -3.89
N ILE A 30 -2.21 2.48 -5.09
CA ILE A 30 -1.16 3.28 -5.75
C ILE A 30 -1.61 3.62 -7.16
N THR A 31 -1.42 4.87 -7.58
CA THR A 31 -1.67 5.30 -8.96
C THR A 31 -0.47 5.00 -9.86
N VAL A 32 -0.67 5.06 -11.18
CA VAL A 32 0.43 4.90 -12.15
C VAL A 32 1.48 5.99 -11.96
N GLU A 33 1.06 7.21 -11.67
CA GLU A 33 1.96 8.34 -11.41
C GLU A 33 2.83 8.11 -10.17
N GLU A 34 2.23 7.57 -9.11
CA GLU A 34 2.97 7.23 -7.89
C GLU A 34 3.95 6.10 -8.14
N ALA A 35 3.59 5.12 -8.99
CA ALA A 35 4.46 4.01 -9.36
C ALA A 35 5.75 4.49 -10.02
N ASN A 36 5.68 5.53 -10.85
CA ASN A 36 6.84 6.07 -11.55
C ASN A 36 7.92 6.66 -10.63
N GLY A 37 7.56 7.03 -9.42
CA GLY A 37 8.48 7.62 -8.46
C GLY A 37 8.89 6.69 -7.32
N ILE A 38 8.35 5.49 -7.25
CA ILE A 38 8.51 4.65 -6.05
C ILE A 38 9.96 4.23 -5.80
N SER A 39 10.74 3.97 -6.84
CA SER A 39 12.15 3.63 -6.68
C SER A 39 12.95 4.79 -6.05
N GLN A 40 12.64 6.02 -6.42
CA GLN A 40 13.27 7.21 -5.85
C GLN A 40 12.89 7.42 -4.39
N HIS A 41 11.62 7.18 -4.04
CA HIS A 41 11.17 7.28 -2.66
C HIS A 41 11.85 6.26 -1.75
N ILE A 42 12.06 5.04 -2.23
CA ILE A 42 12.79 4.01 -1.49
C ILE A 42 14.24 4.44 -1.29
N LEU A 43 14.90 4.91 -2.35
CA LEU A 43 16.30 5.35 -2.29
C LEU A 43 16.52 6.53 -1.33
N ARG A 44 15.56 7.44 -1.22
CA ARG A 44 15.65 8.61 -0.35
C ARG A 44 15.38 8.31 1.12
N GLY A 45 14.94 7.09 1.45
CA GLY A 45 14.65 6.70 2.83
C GLY A 45 13.38 7.29 3.43
N HIS A 46 12.52 7.91 2.62
CA HIS A 46 11.22 8.45 3.05
C HIS A 46 10.13 7.39 3.09
N THR A 47 10.42 6.22 2.57
CA THR A 47 9.46 5.12 2.43
C THR A 47 10.04 3.86 3.04
N MET A 48 9.30 3.27 3.97
CA MET A 48 9.54 1.93 4.47
C MET A 48 8.83 0.94 3.55
N SER A 49 9.52 -0.12 3.15
CA SER A 49 8.96 -1.09 2.20
C SER A 49 9.25 -2.51 2.63
N MET A 50 8.20 -3.33 2.60
CA MET A 50 8.32 -4.79 2.75
C MET A 50 7.80 -5.48 1.51
N ILE A 51 8.42 -6.59 1.15
CA ILE A 51 8.04 -7.36 -0.04
C ILE A 51 7.70 -8.80 0.34
N VAL A 52 6.95 -9.43 -0.56
CA VAL A 52 6.72 -10.87 -0.53
C VAL A 52 7.44 -11.52 -1.70
N GLU A 53 8.27 -12.51 -1.41
CA GLU A 53 8.89 -13.37 -2.42
C GLU A 53 8.19 -14.73 -2.46
N VAL A 54 7.94 -15.21 -3.67
CA VAL A 54 7.54 -16.58 -3.96
C VAL A 54 8.42 -17.09 -5.09
N ASN A 55 9.16 -18.17 -4.85
CA ASN A 55 10.12 -18.74 -5.81
C ASN A 55 11.08 -17.70 -6.38
N ASP A 56 11.70 -16.92 -5.50
CA ASP A 56 12.68 -15.88 -5.83
C ASP A 56 12.12 -14.72 -6.67
N LYS A 57 10.80 -14.60 -6.76
CA LYS A 57 10.14 -13.50 -7.46
C LYS A 57 9.38 -12.63 -6.46
N ILE A 58 9.50 -11.31 -6.59
CA ILE A 58 8.72 -10.36 -5.80
C ILE A 58 7.31 -10.31 -6.37
N VAL A 59 6.32 -10.72 -5.57
CA VAL A 59 4.91 -10.80 -5.98
C VAL A 59 4.01 -9.84 -5.20
N GLY A 60 4.54 -9.17 -4.22
CA GLY A 60 3.79 -8.18 -3.45
C GLY A 60 4.71 -7.16 -2.80
N VAL A 61 4.17 -5.98 -2.56
CA VAL A 61 4.86 -4.90 -1.86
C VAL A 61 3.87 -4.09 -1.04
N VAL A 62 4.27 -3.72 0.17
CA VAL A 62 3.62 -2.71 0.98
C VAL A 62 4.63 -1.60 1.26
N THR A 63 4.18 -0.37 1.15
CA THR A 63 4.99 0.81 1.45
C THR A 63 4.32 1.65 2.50
N GLY A 64 5.11 2.28 3.37
CA GLY A 64 4.66 3.33 4.26
C GLY A 64 5.48 4.58 3.99
N THR A 65 4.84 5.65 3.57
CA THR A 65 5.51 6.91 3.27
C THR A 65 5.34 7.87 4.43
N MET A 66 6.47 8.36 4.95
CA MET A 66 6.48 9.31 6.07
C MET A 66 5.96 10.68 5.65
N GLY A 67 5.30 11.36 6.58
CA GLY A 67 5.00 12.79 6.42
C GLY A 67 6.30 13.58 6.22
N MET A 68 6.23 14.59 5.34
CA MET A 68 7.43 15.30 4.85
C MET A 68 7.89 16.44 5.77
N THR A 69 7.17 16.70 6.86
CA THR A 69 7.52 17.74 7.83
C THR A 69 7.81 17.13 9.19
N GLU A 70 8.52 17.86 10.05
CA GLU A 70 8.79 17.39 11.40
C GLU A 70 7.49 17.08 12.17
N SER A 71 6.46 17.90 11.98
CA SER A 71 5.18 17.71 12.66
C SER A 71 4.35 16.53 12.15
N THR A 72 4.67 15.99 10.98
CA THR A 72 3.93 14.88 10.35
C THR A 72 4.75 13.62 10.17
N ALA A 73 6.04 13.63 10.52
CA ALA A 73 6.96 12.53 10.27
C ALA A 73 6.63 11.23 11.02
N HIS A 74 5.77 11.30 12.05
CA HIS A 74 5.31 10.13 12.80
C HIS A 74 4.13 9.40 12.13
N ASN A 75 3.68 9.87 10.97
CA ASN A 75 2.61 9.25 10.18
C ASN A 75 3.20 8.47 9.02
N LEU A 76 2.65 7.28 8.77
CA LEU A 76 2.93 6.49 7.58
C LEU A 76 1.65 6.32 6.76
N GLU A 77 1.67 6.82 5.53
CA GLU A 77 0.63 6.55 4.55
C GLU A 77 0.94 5.23 3.86
N LEU A 78 0.03 4.28 3.97
CA LEU A 78 0.22 2.94 3.44
C LEU A 78 -0.25 2.82 2.00
N ALA A 79 0.53 2.08 1.22
CA ALA A 79 0.14 1.64 -0.10
C ALA A 79 0.58 0.18 -0.27
N MET A 80 -0.20 -0.60 -1.01
CA MET A 80 0.09 -2.03 -1.19
C MET A 80 -0.39 -2.49 -2.55
N CYS A 81 0.34 -3.41 -3.15
CA CYS A 81 -0.15 -4.15 -4.29
C CYS A 81 0.36 -5.58 -4.28
N ILE A 82 -0.45 -6.48 -4.84
CA ILE A 82 -0.13 -7.89 -5.02
C ILE A 82 -0.28 -8.20 -6.50
N ASP A 83 0.69 -8.91 -7.07
CA ASP A 83 0.62 -9.41 -8.45
C ASP A 83 -0.74 -10.10 -8.67
N PRO A 84 -1.47 -9.74 -9.75
CA PRO A 84 -2.79 -10.31 -10.01
C PRO A 84 -2.85 -11.83 -9.99
N ASN A 85 -1.77 -12.50 -10.40
CA ASN A 85 -1.69 -13.97 -10.43
C ASN A 85 -1.54 -14.58 -9.04
N PHE A 86 -1.27 -13.77 -8.02
CA PHE A 86 -1.05 -14.23 -6.63
C PHE A 86 -2.11 -13.74 -5.67
N ARG A 87 -3.20 -13.16 -6.17
CA ARG A 87 -4.32 -12.68 -5.35
C ARG A 87 -5.24 -13.84 -4.95
N GLY A 88 -5.95 -13.68 -3.84
CA GLY A 88 -6.88 -14.67 -3.34
C GLY A 88 -6.26 -15.78 -2.48
N TYR A 89 -4.97 -15.70 -2.17
CA TYR A 89 -4.25 -16.70 -1.36
C TYR A 89 -3.89 -16.18 0.04
N GLY A 90 -4.38 -15.01 0.43
CA GLY A 90 -4.08 -14.43 1.74
C GLY A 90 -2.72 -13.75 1.84
N ILE A 91 -1.98 -13.61 0.76
CA ILE A 91 -0.64 -13.00 0.72
C ILE A 91 -0.70 -11.53 1.17
N GLY A 92 -1.66 -10.76 0.65
CA GLY A 92 -1.83 -9.36 1.01
C GLY A 92 -2.12 -9.16 2.49
N THR A 93 -2.95 -10.02 3.08
CA THR A 93 -3.26 -9.98 4.50
C THR A 93 -2.02 -10.24 5.35
N GLU A 94 -1.22 -11.26 5.01
CA GLU A 94 0.01 -11.58 5.75
C GLU A 94 1.05 -10.47 5.60
N LEU A 95 1.22 -9.93 4.40
CA LEU A 95 2.15 -8.83 4.14
C LEU A 95 1.78 -7.60 4.97
N LEU A 96 0.52 -7.19 4.91
CA LEU A 96 0.06 -6.01 5.64
C LEU A 96 0.11 -6.22 7.15
N ARG A 97 -0.25 -7.42 7.63
CA ARG A 97 -0.14 -7.75 9.05
C ARG A 97 1.31 -7.64 9.54
N THR A 98 2.24 -8.17 8.77
CA THR A 98 3.67 -8.10 9.11
C THR A 98 4.16 -6.66 9.16
N PHE A 99 3.76 -5.84 8.18
CA PHE A 99 4.11 -4.43 8.15
C PHE A 99 3.53 -3.68 9.35
N VAL A 100 2.26 -3.88 9.64
CA VAL A 100 1.58 -3.24 10.76
C VAL A 100 2.26 -3.60 12.09
N ASN A 101 2.61 -4.87 12.28
CA ASN A 101 3.30 -5.30 13.50
C ASN A 101 4.67 -4.63 13.66
N GLU A 102 5.40 -4.45 12.57
CA GLU A 102 6.71 -3.82 12.58
C GLU A 102 6.64 -2.32 12.88
N TYR A 103 5.63 -1.63 12.35
CA TYR A 103 5.54 -0.17 12.41
C TYR A 103 4.38 0.35 13.25
N SER A 104 3.81 -0.47 14.15
CA SER A 104 2.67 -0.09 15.00
C SER A 104 2.96 1.05 15.99
N TYR A 105 4.23 1.39 16.21
CA TYR A 105 4.64 2.54 17.02
C TYR A 105 4.42 3.89 16.32
N MET A 106 4.12 3.86 15.02
CA MET A 106 3.78 5.06 14.23
C MET A 106 2.28 5.10 13.97
N ASN A 107 1.78 6.25 13.55
CA ASN A 107 0.42 6.35 13.04
C ASN A 107 0.37 5.74 11.64
N LEU A 108 -0.48 4.76 11.43
CA LEU A 108 -0.65 4.10 10.14
C LEU A 108 -2.02 4.45 9.58
N PHE A 109 -2.06 4.91 8.33
CA PHE A 109 -3.33 5.20 7.66
C PHE A 109 -3.24 4.88 6.17
N ALA A 110 -4.38 4.71 5.54
CA ALA A 110 -4.48 4.47 4.11
C ALA A 110 -5.64 5.26 3.52
N ASP A 111 -5.40 5.87 2.37
CA ASP A 111 -6.44 6.51 1.56
C ASP A 111 -6.83 5.55 0.45
N VAL A 112 -8.13 5.21 0.37
CA VAL A 112 -8.64 4.23 -0.59
C VAL A 112 -9.93 4.73 -1.23
N SER A 113 -10.22 4.25 -2.45
CA SER A 113 -11.51 4.48 -3.08
C SER A 113 -12.60 3.69 -2.38
N GLU A 114 -13.78 4.29 -2.23
CA GLU A 114 -14.96 3.59 -1.69
C GLU A 114 -15.32 2.34 -2.48
N SER A 115 -14.95 2.28 -3.77
CA SER A 115 -15.21 1.13 -4.63
C SER A 115 -14.29 -0.06 -4.37
N ASN A 116 -13.18 0.16 -3.65
CA ASN A 116 -12.21 -0.90 -3.39
C ASN A 116 -12.58 -1.72 -2.15
N SER A 117 -13.65 -2.52 -2.29
CA SER A 117 -14.18 -3.30 -1.17
C SER A 117 -13.20 -4.34 -0.63
N VAL A 118 -12.33 -4.88 -1.47
CA VAL A 118 -11.34 -5.89 -1.08
C VAL A 118 -10.34 -5.29 -0.09
N ILE A 119 -9.75 -4.15 -0.43
CA ILE A 119 -8.78 -3.46 0.44
C ILE A 119 -9.45 -2.93 1.71
N ILE A 120 -10.67 -2.38 1.59
CA ILE A 120 -11.40 -1.88 2.76
C ILE A 120 -11.63 -3.01 3.78
N LYS A 121 -12.09 -4.17 3.32
CA LYS A 121 -12.32 -5.32 4.20
C LYS A 121 -11.02 -5.82 4.84
N LEU A 122 -9.94 -5.85 4.06
CA LEU A 122 -8.63 -6.28 4.55
C LEU A 122 -8.15 -5.34 5.66
N LEU A 123 -8.22 -4.03 5.43
CA LEU A 123 -7.84 -3.03 6.42
C LEU A 123 -8.70 -3.11 7.68
N GLN A 124 -10.02 -3.22 7.52
CA GLN A 124 -10.95 -3.37 8.65
C GLN A 124 -10.65 -4.63 9.47
N GLY A 125 -10.30 -5.72 8.82
CA GLY A 125 -9.90 -6.96 9.49
C GLY A 125 -8.61 -6.83 10.31
N LEU A 126 -7.81 -5.81 10.07
CA LEU A 126 -6.58 -5.51 10.80
C LEU A 126 -6.73 -4.30 11.74
N ASN A 127 -7.96 -3.98 12.14
CA ASN A 127 -8.26 -2.89 13.10
C ASN A 127 -8.03 -1.47 12.55
N PHE A 128 -8.15 -1.30 11.25
CA PHE A 128 -8.27 0.04 10.66
C PHE A 128 -9.74 0.45 10.66
N LYS A 129 -10.01 1.72 10.93
CA LYS A 129 -11.37 2.27 10.93
C LYS A 129 -11.42 3.52 10.06
N GLU A 130 -12.55 3.73 9.39
CA GLU A 130 -12.78 4.95 8.63
C GLU A 130 -12.82 6.16 9.57
N VAL A 131 -11.97 7.14 9.32
CA VAL A 131 -11.88 8.37 10.12
C VAL A 131 -12.20 9.61 9.30
N GLY A 132 -12.30 9.49 7.99
CA GLY A 132 -12.61 10.62 7.11
C GLY A 132 -13.01 10.18 5.73
N ARG A 133 -13.65 11.12 5.01
CA ARG A 133 -14.16 10.87 3.66
C ARG A 133 -14.13 12.17 2.88
N VAL A 134 -13.56 12.14 1.67
CA VAL A 134 -13.60 13.28 0.73
C VAL A 134 -14.50 12.89 -0.43
N PRO A 135 -15.67 13.57 -0.61
CA PRO A 135 -16.58 13.23 -1.68
C PRO A 135 -15.97 13.45 -3.05
N LYS A 136 -16.23 12.52 -3.98
CA LYS A 136 -15.90 12.62 -5.41
C LYS A 136 -14.42 12.92 -5.68
N ALA A 137 -13.54 12.49 -4.81
CA ALA A 137 -12.11 12.79 -4.89
C ALA A 137 -11.36 11.90 -5.88
N ILE A 138 -11.93 10.77 -6.29
CA ILE A 138 -11.28 9.80 -7.17
C ILE A 138 -12.12 9.60 -8.44
N LYS A 139 -11.49 9.80 -9.60
CA LYS A 139 -12.12 9.56 -10.89
C LYS A 139 -11.81 8.14 -11.35
N GLU A 140 -12.85 7.35 -11.55
CA GLU A 140 -12.77 6.00 -12.10
C GLU A 140 -13.57 5.90 -13.40
N LYS A 141 -13.44 4.78 -14.12
CA LYS A 141 -14.17 4.56 -15.38
C LYS A 141 -15.68 4.63 -15.19
N THR A 142 -16.19 4.23 -14.03
CA THR A 142 -17.60 4.19 -13.69
C THR A 142 -18.12 5.49 -13.07
N GLY A 143 -17.27 6.49 -12.91
CA GLY A 143 -17.64 7.78 -12.35
C GLY A 143 -16.74 8.22 -11.20
N TYR A 144 -17.16 9.28 -10.51
CA TYR A 144 -16.41 9.82 -9.37
C TYR A 144 -16.77 9.06 -8.09
N LYS A 145 -15.75 8.72 -7.32
CA LYS A 145 -15.88 7.98 -6.06
C LYS A 145 -15.33 8.77 -4.90
N ASP A 146 -15.84 8.49 -3.71
CA ASP A 146 -15.34 9.09 -2.49
C ASP A 146 -13.98 8.46 -2.13
N LYS A 147 -13.10 9.29 -1.59
CA LYS A 147 -11.84 8.83 -0.99
C LYS A 147 -12.05 8.65 0.51
N LEU A 148 -11.82 7.45 1.00
CA LEU A 148 -11.89 7.12 2.43
C LEU A 148 -10.50 7.11 3.03
N THR A 149 -10.38 7.66 4.24
CA THR A 149 -9.17 7.50 5.05
C THR A 149 -9.47 6.51 6.17
N LEU A 150 -8.69 5.44 6.22
CA LEU A 150 -8.76 4.44 7.29
C LEU A 150 -7.50 4.54 8.15
N PHE A 151 -7.69 4.50 9.47
CA PHE A 151 -6.64 4.69 10.46
C PHE A 151 -6.54 3.46 11.34
N TYR A 152 -5.29 3.04 11.65
CA TYR A 152 -5.03 1.87 12.51
C TYR A 152 -5.12 2.24 13.98
N TYR A 153 -5.97 1.53 14.73
CA TYR A 153 -6.19 1.75 16.15
C TYR A 153 -5.53 0.71 17.07
N GLY A 154 -4.91 -0.30 16.50
CA GLY A 154 -4.25 -1.34 17.29
C GLY A 154 -5.07 -2.58 17.59
#